data_c10a37f48ae211d945afa42f3d6d79ef
#
_entry.id   c10a37f48ae211d945afa42f3d6d79ef
#
_cell.length_a   1.000
_cell.length_b   1.000
_cell.length_c   1.000
_cell.angle_alpha   90.00
_cell.angle_beta   90.00
_cell.angle_gamma   90.00
#
_symmetry.space_group_name_H-M   'P 1'
#
loop_
_entity.id
_entity.type
_entity.pdbx_description
1 polymer ?
#
loop_
_entity_poly.entity_id
_entity_poly.type
_entity_poly.pdbx_seq_one_letter_code
_entity_poly.pdbx_strand_id
1 'polypeptide(L)'
;VAVVVLVEGIYLTVFGKSISLNSRVSRRLALLEKNQNREQVLEQLRKEMSQHMNARGIPLYKILASKAQKANIAFSPQQLIGLMGLLGVVAYVGLTFGTSADTPVRIALAIAMGIGGVYFWVNGKAKKRMALLEEQLPDAVELMVRSLRVGHPFSSAVGIVAKEVADPLGTEFGLIADEAAYGRDVAESLKAFAERMDSQDLRFLAVAVTIQQQSGGNLAEILEGLAKVIRARFKLFRRVKAITAEAKWSGMFLSAFPLGALVAINLIDPLYYDEVKD
;
A
#
# COMPACT_ATOMS: atom_id res chain seq x y z
N VAL A 1 6.17 -8.02 -16.51
CA VAL A 1 6.96 -6.79 -16.47
C VAL A 1 6.37 -5.74 -17.41
N ALA A 2 6.21 -6.03 -18.74
CA ALA A 2 5.70 -5.07 -19.73
C ALA A 2 4.35 -4.43 -19.36
N VAL A 3 3.37 -5.22 -18.92
CA VAL A 3 2.05 -4.72 -18.50
C VAL A 3 2.15 -3.76 -17.29
N VAL A 4 3.02 -4.06 -16.33
CA VAL A 4 3.23 -3.19 -15.16
C VAL A 4 3.86 -1.85 -15.57
N VAL A 5 4.85 -1.88 -16.48
CA VAL A 5 5.49 -0.67 -17.03
C VAL A 5 4.47 0.17 -17.83
N LEU A 6 3.60 -0.47 -18.59
CA LEU A 6 2.55 0.20 -19.37
C LEU A 6 1.50 0.86 -18.46
N VAL A 7 1.06 0.16 -17.41
CA VAL A 7 0.16 0.74 -16.39
C VAL A 7 0.81 1.92 -15.67
N GLU A 8 2.09 1.80 -15.31
CA GLU A 8 2.83 2.87 -14.65
C GLU A 8 3.05 4.06 -15.60
N GLY A 9 3.32 3.82 -16.88
CA GLY A 9 3.41 4.85 -17.91
C GLY A 9 2.09 5.62 -18.08
N ILE A 10 0.96 4.92 -18.19
CA ILE A 10 -0.38 5.53 -18.26
C ILE A 10 -0.67 6.32 -16.97
N TYR A 11 -0.35 5.76 -15.82
CA TYR A 11 -0.53 6.44 -14.54
C TYR A 11 0.27 7.73 -14.46
N LEU A 12 1.55 7.71 -14.85
CA LEU A 12 2.42 8.88 -14.84
C LEU A 12 2.01 9.94 -15.88
N THR A 13 1.54 9.56 -17.06
CA THR A 13 1.09 10.51 -18.09
C THR A 13 -0.23 11.18 -17.72
N VAL A 14 -1.17 10.43 -17.17
CA VAL A 14 -2.50 10.96 -16.79
C VAL A 14 -2.45 11.76 -15.49
N PHE A 15 -1.64 11.31 -14.51
CA PHE A 15 -1.61 11.89 -13.17
C PHE A 15 -0.26 12.50 -12.77
N GLY A 16 0.77 12.48 -13.63
CA GLY A 16 2.12 12.96 -13.31
C GLY A 16 2.16 14.40 -12.81
N LYS A 17 1.31 15.27 -13.35
CA LYS A 17 1.11 16.65 -12.85
C LYS A 17 0.31 16.72 -11.54
N SER A 18 -0.56 15.74 -11.29
CA SER A 18 -1.40 15.69 -10.09
C SER A 18 -0.65 15.09 -8.88
N ILE A 19 0.34 14.24 -9.14
CA ILE A 19 1.15 13.59 -8.07
C ILE A 19 2.05 14.60 -7.36
N SER A 20 2.62 15.58 -8.06
CA SER A 20 3.45 16.64 -7.48
C SER A 20 2.66 17.64 -6.61
N LEU A 21 1.34 17.77 -6.87
CA LEU A 21 0.42 18.64 -6.13
C LEU A 21 -0.44 17.87 -5.09
N ASN A 22 -0.38 16.55 -5.09
CA ASN A 22 -1.30 15.67 -4.36
C ASN A 22 -0.67 15.03 -3.11
N SER A 23 0.31 15.67 -2.50
CA SER A 23 0.49 15.41 -1.08
C SER A 23 -0.81 15.93 -0.43
N ARG A 24 -1.47 15.12 0.39
CA ARG A 24 -2.68 15.52 1.12
C ARG A 24 -2.47 16.85 1.88
N VAL A 25 -1.23 17.16 2.21
CA VAL A 25 -0.78 18.42 2.82
C VAL A 25 -0.98 19.60 1.85
N SER A 26 -0.57 19.49 0.58
CA SER A 26 -0.73 20.58 -0.40
C SER A 26 -2.20 20.80 -0.78
N ARG A 27 -2.97 19.71 -0.87
CA ARG A 27 -4.42 19.79 -1.13
C ARG A 27 -5.17 20.38 0.06
N ARG A 28 -4.73 20.04 1.27
CA ARG A 28 -5.25 20.57 2.52
C ARG A 28 -4.96 22.07 2.68
N LEU A 29 -3.74 22.52 2.35
CA LEU A 29 -3.38 23.93 2.31
C LEU A 29 -4.20 24.68 1.25
N ALA A 30 -4.38 24.11 0.06
CA ALA A 30 -5.19 24.71 -1.01
C ALA A 30 -6.68 24.80 -0.65
N LEU A 31 -7.23 23.87 0.12
CA LEU A 31 -8.60 23.90 0.61
C LEU A 31 -8.78 24.91 1.76
N LEU A 32 -7.78 25.06 2.62
CA LEU A 32 -7.77 26.07 3.68
C LEU A 32 -7.62 27.50 3.12
N GLU A 33 -6.82 27.65 2.06
CA GLU A 33 -6.59 28.92 1.36
C GLU A 33 -7.86 29.39 0.61
N LYS A 34 -8.72 28.46 0.20
CA LYS A 34 -9.96 28.75 -0.54
C LYS A 34 -11.14 29.17 0.36
N ASN A 35 -10.89 29.44 1.64
CA ASN A 35 -11.88 30.01 2.58
C ASN A 35 -13.22 29.26 2.66
N GLN A 36 -13.21 27.93 2.45
CA GLN A 36 -14.37 27.09 2.64
C GLN A 36 -14.53 26.72 4.12
N ASN A 37 -15.77 26.72 4.59
CA ASN A 37 -16.12 26.36 5.97
C ASN A 37 -15.45 25.04 6.34
N ARG A 38 -14.71 25.01 7.46
CA ARG A 38 -13.92 23.84 7.91
C ARG A 38 -14.73 22.55 7.93
N GLU A 39 -16.02 22.61 8.27
CA GLU A 39 -16.92 21.44 8.26
C GLU A 39 -17.11 20.86 6.84
N GLN A 40 -17.24 21.69 5.83
CA GLN A 40 -17.41 21.22 4.44
C GLN A 40 -16.16 20.53 3.91
N VAL A 41 -14.97 20.98 4.32
CA VAL A 41 -13.69 20.35 3.97
C VAL A 41 -13.58 18.96 4.61
N LEU A 42 -13.99 18.82 5.88
CA LEU A 42 -14.02 17.52 6.55
C LEU A 42 -15.05 16.56 5.95
N GLU A 43 -16.25 17.06 5.62
CA GLU A 43 -17.25 16.24 4.95
C GLU A 43 -16.77 15.78 3.57
N GLN A 44 -16.06 16.63 2.82
CA GLN A 44 -15.46 16.23 1.55
C GLN A 44 -14.36 15.18 1.75
N LEU A 45 -13.45 15.37 2.71
CA LEU A 45 -12.43 14.38 3.04
C LEU A 45 -13.03 13.07 3.53
N ARG A 46 -14.09 13.12 4.34
CA ARG A 46 -14.87 11.94 4.76
C ARG A 46 -15.59 11.28 3.59
N LYS A 47 -16.21 12.04 2.70
CA LYS A 47 -16.87 11.50 1.49
C LYS A 47 -15.86 10.86 0.56
N GLU A 48 -14.71 11.46 0.33
CA GLU A 48 -13.63 10.86 -0.46
C GLU A 48 -13.13 9.55 0.17
N MET A 49 -13.02 9.50 1.51
CA MET A 49 -12.65 8.26 2.21
C MET A 49 -13.77 7.21 2.20
N SER A 50 -15.04 7.61 2.35
CA SER A 50 -16.18 6.71 2.38
C SER A 50 -16.62 6.21 1.00
N GLN A 51 -16.31 6.94 -0.08
CA GLN A 51 -16.60 6.51 -1.45
C GLN A 51 -15.92 5.17 -1.80
N HIS A 52 -14.81 4.86 -1.14
CA HIS A 52 -14.12 3.58 -1.32
C HIS A 52 -14.74 2.43 -0.52
N MET A 53 -15.59 2.74 0.48
CA MET A 53 -16.19 1.73 1.37
C MET A 53 -17.62 1.30 0.98
N ASN A 54 -18.35 2.09 0.20
CA ASN A 54 -19.79 1.90 -0.05
C ASN A 54 -20.10 1.09 -1.32
N ALA A 55 -19.24 0.17 -1.70
CA ALA A 55 -19.47 -0.72 -2.84
C ALA A 55 -20.32 -1.92 -2.45
N ARG A 56 -21.60 -1.85 -2.70
CA ARG A 56 -22.53 -2.98 -2.64
C ARG A 56 -22.31 -3.89 -3.86
N GLY A 57 -21.91 -5.13 -3.62
CA GLY A 57 -22.25 -6.23 -4.52
C GLY A 57 -21.11 -7.07 -5.09
N ILE A 58 -19.93 -6.57 -5.45
CA ILE A 58 -18.91 -7.38 -6.14
C ILE A 58 -17.68 -7.58 -5.25
N PRO A 59 -17.30 -8.83 -4.88
CA PRO A 59 -16.16 -9.09 -4.02
C PRO A 59 -14.85 -8.56 -4.59
N LEU A 60 -14.65 -8.61 -5.90
CA LEU A 60 -13.48 -8.06 -6.59
C LEU A 60 -13.36 -6.54 -6.40
N TYR A 61 -14.48 -5.82 -6.45
CA TYR A 61 -14.51 -4.38 -6.23
C TYR A 61 -14.07 -4.01 -4.80
N LYS A 62 -14.53 -4.75 -3.77
CA LYS A 62 -14.14 -4.51 -2.38
C LYS A 62 -12.64 -4.73 -2.15
N ILE A 63 -12.10 -5.82 -2.70
CA ILE A 63 -10.66 -6.14 -2.60
C ILE A 63 -9.82 -5.05 -3.28
N LEU A 64 -10.23 -4.63 -4.47
CA LEU A 64 -9.53 -3.60 -5.24
C LEU A 64 -9.62 -2.24 -4.54
N ALA A 65 -10.80 -1.87 -4.03
CA ALA A 65 -11.03 -0.63 -3.29
C ALA A 65 -10.17 -0.56 -2.02
N SER A 66 -10.15 -1.63 -1.22
CA SER A 66 -9.31 -1.72 -0.02
C SER A 66 -7.82 -1.59 -0.34
N LYS A 67 -7.34 -2.29 -1.39
CA LYS A 67 -5.92 -2.20 -1.81
C LYS A 67 -5.57 -0.84 -2.41
N ALA A 68 -6.46 -0.24 -3.20
CA ALA A 68 -6.26 1.11 -3.75
C ALA A 68 -6.19 2.16 -2.64
N GLN A 69 -7.00 2.02 -1.59
CA GLN A 69 -6.97 2.87 -0.41
C GLN A 69 -5.65 2.73 0.37
N LYS A 70 -5.20 1.48 0.63
CA LYS A 70 -3.90 1.21 1.27
C LYS A 70 -2.73 1.76 0.44
N ALA A 71 -2.83 1.69 -0.89
CA ALA A 71 -1.83 2.23 -1.82
C ALA A 71 -1.90 3.76 -1.97
N ASN A 72 -2.96 4.41 -1.49
CA ASN A 72 -3.24 5.85 -1.69
C ASN A 72 -3.17 6.26 -3.18
N ILE A 73 -3.79 5.45 -4.05
CA ILE A 73 -3.82 5.69 -5.49
C ILE A 73 -4.94 6.67 -5.80
N ALA A 74 -4.67 7.63 -6.71
CA ALA A 74 -5.62 8.66 -7.13
C ALA A 74 -6.80 8.11 -7.95
N PHE A 75 -6.66 6.90 -8.54
CA PHE A 75 -7.73 6.27 -9.29
C PHE A 75 -8.87 5.80 -8.40
N SER A 76 -10.10 6.12 -8.79
CA SER A 76 -11.28 5.51 -8.22
C SER A 76 -11.35 4.02 -8.60
N PRO A 77 -12.01 3.16 -7.80
CA PRO A 77 -12.16 1.74 -8.15
C PRO A 77 -12.80 1.50 -9.51
N GLN A 78 -13.71 2.40 -9.93
CA GLN A 78 -14.33 2.36 -11.26
C GLN A 78 -13.33 2.62 -12.38
N GLN A 79 -12.43 3.58 -12.21
CA GLN A 79 -11.35 3.87 -13.15
C GLN A 79 -10.35 2.71 -13.26
N LEU A 80 -10.07 2.01 -12.14
CA LEU A 80 -9.23 0.82 -12.13
C LEU A 80 -9.87 -0.33 -12.93
N ILE A 81 -11.19 -0.52 -12.83
CA ILE A 81 -11.92 -1.50 -13.64
C ILE A 81 -11.88 -1.11 -15.13
N GLY A 82 -12.08 0.17 -15.45
CA GLY A 82 -11.93 0.66 -16.81
C GLY A 82 -10.53 0.41 -17.38
N LEU A 83 -9.50 0.63 -16.57
CA LEU A 83 -8.10 0.37 -16.93
C LEU A 83 -7.84 -1.14 -17.15
N MET A 84 -8.44 -2.02 -16.32
CA MET A 84 -8.38 -3.47 -16.53
C MET A 84 -8.97 -3.87 -17.89
N GLY A 85 -10.14 -3.31 -18.24
CA GLY A 85 -10.78 -3.56 -19.54
C GLY A 85 -9.92 -3.07 -20.71
N LEU A 86 -9.40 -1.84 -20.62
CA LEU A 86 -8.55 -1.28 -21.66
C LEU A 86 -7.28 -2.11 -21.88
N LEU A 87 -6.59 -2.50 -20.80
CA LEU A 87 -5.41 -3.37 -20.89
C LEU A 87 -5.75 -4.76 -21.45
N GLY A 88 -6.92 -5.31 -21.09
CA GLY A 88 -7.41 -6.56 -21.67
C GLY A 88 -7.60 -6.45 -23.19
N VAL A 89 -8.20 -5.36 -23.68
CA VAL A 89 -8.35 -5.11 -25.12
C VAL A 89 -6.99 -4.96 -25.81
N VAL A 90 -6.08 -4.17 -25.25
CA VAL A 90 -4.72 -4.00 -25.79
C VAL A 90 -3.97 -5.32 -25.83
N ALA A 91 -4.07 -6.14 -24.77
CA ALA A 91 -3.49 -7.47 -24.73
C ALA A 91 -4.08 -8.40 -25.77
N TYR A 92 -5.40 -8.38 -25.96
CA TYR A 92 -6.08 -9.18 -27.00
C TYR A 92 -5.61 -8.81 -28.40
N VAL A 93 -5.57 -7.52 -28.72
CA VAL A 93 -5.06 -7.04 -30.01
C VAL A 93 -3.60 -7.45 -30.21
N GLY A 94 -2.74 -7.28 -29.20
CA GLY A 94 -1.34 -7.71 -29.26
C GLY A 94 -1.19 -9.23 -29.49
N LEU A 95 -2.02 -10.05 -28.83
CA LEU A 95 -2.02 -11.50 -29.00
C LEU A 95 -2.54 -11.94 -30.37
N THR A 96 -3.45 -11.18 -31.02
CA THR A 96 -3.92 -11.51 -32.37
C THR A 96 -2.82 -11.37 -33.44
N PHE A 97 -1.91 -10.42 -33.26
CA PHE A 97 -0.77 -10.22 -34.17
C PHE A 97 0.46 -11.06 -33.79
N GLY A 98 0.61 -11.42 -32.52
CA GLY A 98 1.82 -12.07 -31.99
C GLY A 98 1.73 -13.60 -31.84
N THR A 99 0.56 -14.21 -31.93
CA THR A 99 0.39 -15.66 -31.71
C THR A 99 -0.63 -16.28 -32.64
N SER A 100 -0.38 -17.54 -33.03
CA SER A 100 -1.33 -18.39 -33.80
C SER A 100 -2.30 -19.19 -32.89
N ALA A 101 -2.38 -18.86 -31.59
CA ALA A 101 -3.25 -19.56 -30.65
C ALA A 101 -4.73 -19.40 -31.00
N ASP A 102 -5.56 -20.35 -30.58
CA ASP A 102 -7.02 -20.29 -30.78
C ASP A 102 -7.69 -19.10 -30.10
N THR A 103 -8.76 -18.58 -30.70
CA THR A 103 -9.49 -17.41 -30.19
C THR A 103 -9.88 -17.51 -28.72
N PRO A 104 -10.41 -18.64 -28.17
CA PRO A 104 -10.77 -18.74 -26.76
C PRO A 104 -9.54 -18.61 -25.82
N VAL A 105 -8.40 -19.14 -26.26
CA VAL A 105 -7.14 -19.04 -25.50
C VAL A 105 -6.64 -17.59 -25.44
N ARG A 106 -6.71 -16.86 -26.57
CA ARG A 106 -6.35 -15.44 -26.64
C ARG A 106 -7.21 -14.59 -25.72
N ILE A 107 -8.54 -14.84 -25.70
CA ILE A 107 -9.47 -14.11 -24.82
C ILE A 107 -9.13 -14.39 -23.35
N ALA A 108 -8.92 -15.66 -22.97
CA ALA A 108 -8.58 -16.01 -21.59
C ALA A 108 -7.27 -15.36 -21.13
N LEU A 109 -6.23 -15.38 -21.97
CA LEU A 109 -4.95 -14.73 -21.69
C LEU A 109 -5.08 -13.20 -21.59
N ALA A 110 -5.85 -12.56 -22.48
CA ALA A 110 -6.07 -11.12 -22.47
C ALA A 110 -6.77 -10.66 -21.18
N ILE A 111 -7.79 -11.39 -20.74
CA ILE A 111 -8.50 -11.14 -19.46
C ILE A 111 -7.54 -11.32 -18.28
N ALA A 112 -6.77 -12.41 -18.26
CA ALA A 112 -5.82 -12.70 -17.22
C ALA A 112 -4.72 -11.61 -17.12
N MET A 113 -4.23 -11.12 -18.25
CA MET A 113 -3.23 -10.04 -18.30
C MET A 113 -3.82 -8.70 -17.86
N GLY A 114 -5.04 -8.35 -18.28
CA GLY A 114 -5.70 -7.11 -17.89
C GLY A 114 -5.98 -7.05 -16.39
N ILE A 115 -6.63 -8.07 -15.84
CA ILE A 115 -6.95 -8.15 -14.41
C ILE A 115 -5.69 -8.34 -13.57
N GLY A 116 -4.83 -9.29 -13.95
CA GLY A 116 -3.60 -9.62 -13.23
C GLY A 116 -2.63 -8.44 -13.18
N GLY A 117 -2.40 -7.75 -14.30
CA GLY A 117 -1.47 -6.63 -14.39
C GLY A 117 -1.84 -5.48 -13.45
N VAL A 118 -3.10 -5.03 -13.50
CA VAL A 118 -3.58 -3.95 -12.61
C VAL A 118 -3.57 -4.40 -11.15
N TYR A 119 -4.00 -5.63 -10.87
CA TYR A 119 -4.00 -6.16 -9.51
C TYR A 119 -2.58 -6.24 -8.92
N PHE A 120 -1.61 -6.77 -9.66
CA PHE A 120 -0.21 -6.84 -9.24
C PHE A 120 0.38 -5.45 -9.00
N TRP A 121 0.09 -4.49 -9.87
CA TRP A 121 0.55 -3.12 -9.74
C TRP A 121 0.00 -2.44 -8.48
N VAL A 122 -1.34 -2.48 -8.27
CA VAL A 122 -2.00 -1.91 -7.08
C VAL A 122 -1.49 -2.58 -5.81
N ASN A 123 -1.40 -3.92 -5.81
CA ASN A 123 -0.91 -4.70 -4.67
C ASN A 123 0.57 -4.40 -4.35
N GLY A 124 1.39 -4.22 -5.38
CA GLY A 124 2.80 -3.83 -5.22
C GLY A 124 2.94 -2.45 -4.56
N LYS A 125 2.18 -1.45 -5.03
CA LYS A 125 2.15 -0.11 -4.40
C LYS A 125 1.61 -0.15 -2.97
N ALA A 126 0.53 -0.89 -2.72
CA ALA A 126 -0.03 -1.06 -1.38
C ALA A 126 0.99 -1.68 -0.42
N LYS A 127 1.65 -2.77 -0.84
CA LYS A 127 2.69 -3.43 -0.03
C LYS A 127 3.88 -2.51 0.28
N LYS A 128 4.36 -1.76 -0.71
CA LYS A 128 5.47 -0.81 -0.50
C LYS A 128 5.10 0.28 0.50
N ARG A 129 3.90 0.86 0.37
CA ARG A 129 3.41 1.90 1.27
C ARG A 129 3.21 1.37 2.69
N MET A 130 2.61 0.17 2.83
CA MET A 130 2.42 -0.46 4.13
C MET A 130 3.75 -0.80 4.81
N ALA A 131 4.72 -1.35 4.07
CA ALA A 131 6.03 -1.66 4.61
C ALA A 131 6.75 -0.41 5.14
N LEU A 132 6.64 0.72 4.43
CA LEU A 132 7.22 2.00 4.86
C LEU A 132 6.49 2.56 6.09
N LEU A 133 5.16 2.47 6.13
CA LEU A 133 4.35 2.87 7.28
C LEU A 133 4.73 2.08 8.54
N GLU A 134 4.84 0.76 8.41
CA GLU A 134 5.26 -0.12 9.50
C GLU A 134 6.70 0.18 9.95
N GLU A 135 7.61 0.47 9.02
CA GLU A 135 8.99 0.85 9.32
C GLU A 135 9.09 2.16 10.12
N GLN A 136 8.21 3.12 9.84
CA GLN A 136 8.17 4.43 10.53
C GLN A 136 7.48 4.36 11.89
N LEU A 137 6.64 3.34 12.13
CA LEU A 137 5.79 3.27 13.31
C LEU A 137 6.56 3.27 14.64
N PRO A 138 7.67 2.52 14.82
CA PRO A 138 8.44 2.56 16.09
C PRO A 138 8.94 3.96 16.43
N ASP A 139 9.44 4.69 15.44
CA ASP A 139 9.98 6.04 15.62
C ASP A 139 8.86 7.04 15.95
N ALA A 140 7.70 6.90 15.32
CA ALA A 140 6.51 7.68 15.65
C ALA A 140 6.04 7.45 17.10
N VAL A 141 6.00 6.17 17.54
CA VAL A 141 5.62 5.83 18.92
C VAL A 141 6.63 6.38 19.93
N GLU A 142 7.94 6.31 19.64
CA GLU A 142 8.96 6.92 20.49
C GLU A 142 8.84 8.45 20.59
N LEU A 143 8.48 9.09 19.47
CA LEU A 143 8.23 10.53 19.46
C LEU A 143 7.02 10.88 20.34
N MET A 144 5.95 10.09 20.30
CA MET A 144 4.81 10.23 21.20
C MET A 144 5.22 10.04 22.66
N VAL A 145 6.03 9.03 22.97
CA VAL A 145 6.53 8.77 24.33
C VAL A 145 7.31 9.97 24.87
N ARG A 146 8.22 10.52 24.06
CA ARG A 146 8.99 11.71 24.44
C ARG A 146 8.09 12.91 24.73
N SER A 147 7.09 13.13 23.89
CA SER A 147 6.13 14.22 24.06
C SER A 147 5.30 14.06 25.34
N LEU A 148 4.82 12.84 25.62
CA LEU A 148 4.06 12.54 26.84
C LEU A 148 4.90 12.70 28.12
N ARG A 149 6.18 12.32 28.09
CA ARG A 149 7.11 12.47 29.23
C ARG A 149 7.40 13.94 29.59
N VAL A 150 7.33 14.82 28.60
CA VAL A 150 7.44 16.28 28.82
C VAL A 150 6.13 16.87 29.37
N GLY A 151 5.05 16.07 29.41
CA GLY A 151 3.75 16.48 29.95
C GLY A 151 2.75 16.98 28.88
N HIS A 152 3.04 16.82 27.60
CA HIS A 152 2.07 17.17 26.56
C HIS A 152 0.87 16.21 26.59
N PRO A 153 -0.35 16.70 26.36
CA PRO A 153 -1.51 15.83 26.16
C PRO A 153 -1.33 14.93 24.95
N PHE A 154 -1.98 13.76 24.95
CA PHE A 154 -1.83 12.77 23.90
C PHE A 154 -2.25 13.30 22.50
N SER A 155 -3.28 14.13 22.43
CA SER A 155 -3.68 14.80 21.17
C SER A 155 -2.58 15.68 20.59
N SER A 156 -1.83 16.39 21.45
CA SER A 156 -0.67 17.19 21.03
C SER A 156 0.48 16.31 20.56
N ALA A 157 0.73 15.17 21.23
CA ALA A 157 1.75 14.19 20.81
C ALA A 157 1.44 13.63 19.41
N VAL A 158 0.18 13.34 19.11
CA VAL A 158 -0.27 12.94 17.76
C VAL A 158 0.01 14.04 16.74
N GLY A 159 -0.26 15.30 17.10
CA GLY A 159 0.03 16.46 16.24
C GLY A 159 1.52 16.66 15.95
N ILE A 160 2.39 16.36 16.92
CA ILE A 160 3.86 16.39 16.74
C ILE A 160 4.29 15.29 15.75
N VAL A 161 3.80 14.06 15.90
CA VAL A 161 4.07 12.97 14.97
C VAL A 161 3.64 13.33 13.54
N ALA A 162 2.48 13.97 13.40
CA ALA A 162 1.96 14.42 12.11
C ALA A 162 2.87 15.40 11.38
N LYS A 163 3.68 16.18 12.11
CA LYS A 163 4.58 17.20 11.57
C LYS A 163 6.00 16.67 11.32
N GLU A 164 6.49 15.83 12.23
CA GLU A 164 7.88 15.38 12.27
C GLU A 164 8.13 14.10 11.48
N VAL A 165 7.11 13.23 11.37
CA VAL A 165 7.25 11.95 10.67
C VAL A 165 6.89 12.11 9.18
N ALA A 166 7.74 11.57 8.31
CA ALA A 166 7.55 11.62 6.88
C ALA A 166 6.31 10.80 6.41
N ASP A 167 5.86 11.06 5.17
CA ASP A 167 4.86 10.21 4.53
C ASP A 167 5.34 8.74 4.40
N PRO A 168 4.44 7.76 4.54
CA PRO A 168 2.99 7.84 4.64
C PRO A 168 2.42 8.02 6.06
N LEU A 169 3.21 7.80 7.10
CA LEU A 169 2.70 7.77 8.47
C LEU A 169 2.32 9.18 8.96
N GLY A 170 3.14 10.19 8.69
CA GLY A 170 2.86 11.58 9.07
C GLY A 170 1.53 12.09 8.52
N THR A 171 1.21 11.79 7.26
CA THR A 171 -0.09 12.15 6.66
C THR A 171 -1.27 11.48 7.36
N GLU A 172 -1.15 10.20 7.73
CA GLU A 172 -2.23 9.47 8.43
C GLU A 172 -2.42 10.00 9.87
N PHE A 173 -1.32 10.30 10.58
CA PHE A 173 -1.39 10.95 11.89
C PHE A 173 -1.91 12.39 11.80
N GLY A 174 -1.63 13.10 10.69
CA GLY A 174 -2.22 14.40 10.41
C GLY A 174 -3.74 14.35 10.33
N LEU A 175 -4.29 13.31 9.68
CA LEU A 175 -5.72 13.10 9.63
C LEU A 175 -6.32 12.86 11.02
N ILE A 176 -5.65 12.05 11.86
CA ILE A 176 -6.08 11.78 13.24
C ILE A 176 -6.04 13.07 14.08
N ALA A 177 -4.99 13.87 13.92
CA ALA A 177 -4.88 15.16 14.63
C ALA A 177 -5.98 16.13 14.22
N ASP A 178 -6.37 16.15 12.94
CA ASP A 178 -7.50 16.95 12.47
C ASP A 178 -8.83 16.45 13.03
N GLU A 179 -9.08 15.15 12.98
CA GLU A 179 -10.29 14.57 13.56
C GLU A 179 -10.40 14.91 15.07
N ALA A 180 -9.27 14.87 15.81
CA ALA A 180 -9.21 15.26 17.21
C ALA A 180 -9.49 16.75 17.42
N ALA A 181 -8.98 17.63 16.55
CA ALA A 181 -9.24 19.07 16.60
C ALA A 181 -10.73 19.40 16.37
N TYR A 182 -11.48 18.49 15.71
CA TYR A 182 -12.93 18.59 15.53
C TYR A 182 -13.75 17.84 16.58
N GLY A 183 -13.11 17.41 17.68
CA GLY A 183 -13.79 16.82 18.83
C GLY A 183 -14.01 15.31 18.74
N ARG A 184 -13.43 14.63 17.75
CA ARG A 184 -13.45 13.17 17.72
C ARG A 184 -12.42 12.61 18.70
N ASP A 185 -12.74 11.52 19.39
CA ASP A 185 -11.80 10.85 20.28
C ASP A 185 -10.61 10.29 19.48
N VAL A 186 -9.39 10.57 19.98
CA VAL A 186 -8.15 10.14 19.34
C VAL A 186 -8.02 8.61 19.32
N ALA A 187 -8.47 7.92 20.38
CA ALA A 187 -8.44 6.46 20.42
C ALA A 187 -9.38 5.85 19.37
N GLU A 188 -10.56 6.46 19.16
CA GLU A 188 -11.49 6.04 18.12
C GLU A 188 -10.91 6.27 16.72
N SER A 189 -10.26 7.40 16.48
CA SER A 189 -9.58 7.72 15.22
C SER A 189 -8.43 6.77 14.94
N LEU A 190 -7.62 6.42 15.97
CA LEU A 190 -6.56 5.42 15.87
C LEU A 190 -7.10 4.03 15.56
N LYS A 191 -8.22 3.64 16.19
CA LYS A 191 -8.87 2.35 15.91
C LYS A 191 -9.34 2.28 14.46
N ALA A 192 -10.02 3.32 13.97
CA ALA A 192 -10.46 3.41 12.58
C ALA A 192 -9.26 3.37 11.59
N PHE A 193 -8.14 4.00 11.95
CA PHE A 193 -6.91 3.93 11.18
C PHE A 193 -6.32 2.52 11.15
N ALA A 194 -6.24 1.84 12.30
CA ALA A 194 -5.74 0.47 12.41
C ALA A 194 -6.57 -0.53 11.58
N GLU A 195 -7.90 -0.40 11.62
CA GLU A 195 -8.82 -1.21 10.83
C GLU A 195 -8.65 -0.96 9.32
N ARG A 196 -8.53 0.31 8.91
CA ARG A 196 -8.34 0.69 7.52
C ARG A 196 -7.02 0.16 6.93
N MET A 197 -5.93 0.23 7.69
CA MET A 197 -4.62 -0.26 7.27
C MET A 197 -4.46 -1.76 7.44
N ASP A 198 -5.28 -2.39 8.29
CA ASP A 198 -5.21 -3.81 8.62
C ASP A 198 -3.82 -4.22 9.15
N SER A 199 -3.23 -3.38 10.01
CA SER A 199 -1.94 -3.59 10.64
C SER A 199 -2.13 -4.01 12.09
N GLN A 200 -1.45 -5.09 12.49
CA GLN A 200 -1.51 -5.60 13.85
C GLN A 200 -0.86 -4.64 14.85
N ASP A 201 0.25 -3.99 14.48
CA ASP A 201 0.96 -3.07 15.35
C ASP A 201 0.14 -1.80 15.62
N LEU A 202 -0.58 -1.30 14.60
CA LEU A 202 -1.53 -0.20 14.76
C LEU A 202 -2.72 -0.60 15.65
N ARG A 203 -3.21 -1.84 15.56
CA ARG A 203 -4.26 -2.34 16.46
C ARG A 203 -3.77 -2.37 17.91
N PHE A 204 -2.55 -2.84 18.15
CA PHE A 204 -1.97 -2.80 19.50
C PHE A 204 -1.82 -1.38 20.02
N LEU A 205 -1.38 -0.44 19.18
CA LEU A 205 -1.32 0.97 19.54
C LEU A 205 -2.69 1.52 19.92
N ALA A 206 -3.72 1.29 19.09
CA ALA A 206 -5.07 1.76 19.36
C ALA A 206 -5.67 1.18 20.64
N VAL A 207 -5.46 -0.12 20.88
CA VAL A 207 -5.92 -0.80 22.10
C VAL A 207 -5.21 -0.27 23.34
N ALA A 208 -3.87 -0.10 23.28
CA ALA A 208 -3.08 0.43 24.38
C ALA A 208 -3.54 1.84 24.78
N VAL A 209 -3.78 2.70 23.80
CA VAL A 209 -4.29 4.07 24.02
C VAL A 209 -5.69 4.02 24.62
N THR A 210 -6.60 3.21 24.08
CA THR A 210 -7.98 3.09 24.59
C THR A 210 -8.04 2.64 26.04
N ILE A 211 -7.28 1.58 26.38
CA ILE A 211 -7.23 1.06 27.77
C ILE A 211 -6.67 2.11 28.71
N GLN A 212 -5.59 2.80 28.30
CA GLN A 212 -4.91 3.74 29.17
C GLN A 212 -5.71 5.02 29.40
N GLN A 213 -6.48 5.48 28.42
CA GLN A 213 -7.41 6.59 28.60
C GLN A 213 -8.52 6.24 29.60
N GLN A 214 -8.98 4.99 29.66
CA GLN A 214 -10.01 4.54 30.60
C GLN A 214 -9.47 4.30 32.01
N SER A 215 -8.25 3.75 32.13
CA SER A 215 -7.65 3.39 33.42
C SER A 215 -6.87 4.54 34.08
N GLY A 216 -6.54 5.62 33.36
CA GLY A 216 -5.83 6.78 33.89
C GLY A 216 -4.37 6.55 34.25
N GLY A 217 -3.76 5.47 33.73
CA GLY A 217 -2.37 5.10 34.04
C GLY A 217 -1.32 5.83 33.18
N ASN A 218 -0.07 5.38 33.26
CA ASN A 218 1.06 5.98 32.53
C ASN A 218 1.13 5.50 31.07
N LEU A 219 0.47 6.25 30.18
CA LEU A 219 0.46 5.95 28.75
C LEU A 219 1.88 5.92 28.14
N ALA A 220 2.79 6.79 28.60
CA ALA A 220 4.15 6.85 28.07
C ALA A 220 4.91 5.54 28.30
N GLU A 221 4.74 4.89 29.45
CA GLU A 221 5.40 3.62 29.77
C GLU A 221 4.88 2.46 28.90
N ILE A 222 3.58 2.39 28.70
CA ILE A 222 2.96 1.37 27.84
C ILE A 222 3.42 1.53 26.38
N LEU A 223 3.42 2.77 25.88
CA LEU A 223 3.88 3.07 24.52
C LEU A 223 5.38 2.81 24.34
N GLU A 224 6.20 3.06 25.36
CA GLU A 224 7.63 2.72 25.33
C GLU A 224 7.84 1.20 25.22
N GLY A 225 7.11 0.41 25.99
CA GLY A 225 7.11 -1.04 25.89
C GLY A 225 6.70 -1.50 24.49
N LEU A 226 5.64 -0.92 23.93
CA LEU A 226 5.17 -1.22 22.59
C LEU A 226 6.22 -0.88 21.51
N ALA A 227 6.84 0.30 21.58
CA ALA A 227 7.88 0.70 20.64
C ALA A 227 9.08 -0.27 20.66
N LYS A 228 9.51 -0.72 21.84
CA LYS A 228 10.58 -1.72 22.00
C LYS A 228 10.22 -3.06 21.31
N VAL A 229 9.00 -3.54 21.53
CA VAL A 229 8.51 -4.80 20.92
C VAL A 229 8.47 -4.70 19.41
N ILE A 230 7.88 -3.64 18.86
CA ILE A 230 7.78 -3.42 17.43
C ILE A 230 9.19 -3.35 16.82
N ARG A 231 10.11 -2.59 17.42
CA ARG A 231 11.50 -2.45 16.94
C ARG A 231 12.26 -3.77 16.97
N ALA A 232 12.12 -4.56 18.04
CA ALA A 232 12.74 -5.86 18.15
C ALA A 232 12.25 -6.82 17.06
N ARG A 233 10.92 -6.81 16.79
CA ARG A 233 10.31 -7.60 15.73
C ARG A 233 10.84 -7.19 14.34
N PHE A 234 10.93 -5.90 14.06
CA PHE A 234 11.51 -5.41 12.80
C PHE A 234 12.96 -5.85 12.61
N LYS A 235 13.77 -5.78 13.66
CA LYS A 235 15.17 -6.23 13.64
C LYS A 235 15.27 -7.71 13.32
N LEU A 236 14.39 -8.54 13.89
CA LEU A 236 14.31 -9.97 13.58
C LEU A 236 13.93 -10.21 12.12
N PHE A 237 12.88 -9.54 11.61
CA PHE A 237 12.46 -9.68 10.22
C PHE A 237 13.57 -9.29 9.23
N ARG A 238 14.31 -8.21 9.50
CA ARG A 238 15.45 -7.80 8.67
C ARG A 238 16.55 -8.87 8.65
N ARG A 239 16.87 -9.48 9.81
CA ARG A 239 17.85 -10.57 9.90
C ARG A 239 17.41 -11.81 9.12
N VAL A 240 16.16 -12.25 9.32
CA VAL A 240 15.59 -13.39 8.59
C VAL A 240 15.61 -13.13 7.09
N LYS A 241 15.23 -11.91 6.66
CA LYS A 241 15.25 -11.53 5.25
C LYS A 241 16.67 -11.53 4.66
N ALA A 242 17.68 -11.10 5.42
CA ALA A 242 19.07 -11.12 4.99
C ALA A 242 19.58 -12.56 4.82
N ILE A 243 19.37 -13.44 5.80
CA ILE A 243 19.78 -14.85 5.75
C ILE A 243 19.05 -15.61 4.63
N THR A 244 17.73 -15.35 4.47
CA THR A 244 16.96 -16.05 3.42
C THR A 244 17.23 -15.50 2.02
N ALA A 245 17.77 -14.28 1.88
CA ALA A 245 18.11 -13.71 0.57
C ALA A 245 19.20 -14.54 -0.11
N GLU A 246 20.26 -14.93 0.62
CA GLU A 246 21.35 -15.76 0.11
C GLU A 246 20.83 -17.13 -0.37
N ALA A 247 20.02 -17.81 0.46
CA ALA A 247 19.42 -19.08 0.10
C ALA A 247 18.48 -18.99 -1.12
N LYS A 248 17.72 -17.88 -1.24
CA LYS A 248 16.85 -17.64 -2.40
C LYS A 248 17.64 -17.45 -3.69
N TRP A 249 18.74 -16.70 -3.65
CA TRP A 249 19.60 -16.51 -4.82
C TRP A 249 20.22 -17.81 -5.28
N SER A 250 20.76 -18.62 -4.34
CA SER A 250 21.32 -19.92 -4.64
C SER A 250 20.27 -20.88 -5.21
N GLY A 251 19.06 -20.93 -4.61
CA GLY A 251 17.97 -21.76 -5.08
C GLY A 251 17.45 -21.33 -6.46
N MET A 252 17.37 -20.03 -6.73
CA MET A 252 16.94 -19.50 -8.02
C MET A 252 17.97 -19.79 -9.11
N PHE A 253 19.28 -19.64 -8.81
CA PHE A 253 20.36 -19.99 -9.72
C PHE A 253 20.35 -21.49 -10.04
N LEU A 254 20.25 -22.34 -9.02
CA LEU A 254 20.19 -23.79 -9.20
C LEU A 254 18.97 -24.26 -10.00
N SER A 255 17.81 -23.58 -9.82
CA SER A 255 16.59 -23.87 -10.59
C SER A 255 16.64 -23.36 -12.03
N ALA A 256 17.31 -22.22 -12.25
CA ALA A 256 17.43 -21.62 -13.57
C ALA A 256 18.51 -22.32 -14.42
N PHE A 257 19.51 -22.94 -13.79
CA PHE A 257 20.63 -23.58 -14.47
C PHE A 257 20.21 -24.69 -15.46
N PRO A 258 19.34 -25.68 -15.09
CA PRO A 258 18.91 -26.71 -16.04
C PRO A 258 18.14 -26.16 -17.22
N LEU A 259 17.27 -25.17 -16.98
CA LEU A 259 16.50 -24.50 -18.04
C LEU A 259 17.41 -23.70 -18.96
N GLY A 260 18.39 -23.00 -18.39
CA GLY A 260 19.42 -22.26 -19.15
C GLY A 260 20.29 -23.18 -19.98
N ALA A 261 20.72 -24.32 -19.42
CA ALA A 261 21.47 -25.33 -20.14
C ALA A 261 20.69 -25.93 -21.31
N LEU A 262 19.41 -26.25 -21.10
CA LEU A 262 18.52 -26.78 -22.15
C LEU A 262 18.36 -25.78 -23.31
N VAL A 263 18.14 -24.51 -23.00
CA VAL A 263 18.04 -23.45 -24.01
C VAL A 263 19.39 -23.26 -24.73
N ALA A 264 20.51 -23.27 -23.99
CA ALA A 264 21.85 -23.11 -24.60
C ALA A 264 22.19 -24.28 -25.54
N ILE A 265 21.91 -25.53 -25.12
CA ILE A 265 22.12 -26.71 -25.99
C ILE A 265 21.29 -26.62 -27.25
N ASN A 266 20.02 -26.26 -27.15
CA ASN A 266 19.10 -26.14 -28.31
C ASN A 266 19.52 -25.01 -29.27
N LEU A 267 20.18 -23.95 -28.75
CA LEU A 267 20.74 -22.87 -29.60
C LEU A 267 22.05 -23.24 -30.31
N ILE A 268 22.87 -24.05 -29.65
CA ILE A 268 24.17 -24.48 -30.18
C ILE A 268 24.00 -25.63 -31.17
N ASP A 269 23.18 -26.61 -30.82
CA ASP A 269 22.87 -27.76 -31.66
C ASP A 269 21.37 -28.08 -31.60
N PRO A 270 20.56 -27.57 -32.56
CA PRO A 270 19.10 -27.80 -32.58
C PRO A 270 18.71 -29.28 -32.75
N LEU A 271 19.61 -30.11 -33.29
CA LEU A 271 19.34 -31.53 -33.54
C LEU A 271 19.79 -32.44 -32.40
N TYR A 272 20.42 -31.91 -31.36
CA TYR A 272 20.96 -32.69 -30.23
C TYR A 272 19.96 -33.59 -29.55
N TYR A 273 18.70 -33.20 -29.50
CA TYR A 273 17.60 -33.97 -28.87
C TYR A 273 16.76 -34.82 -29.83
N ASP A 274 17.03 -34.77 -31.15
CA ASP A 274 16.24 -35.56 -32.10
C ASP A 274 16.53 -37.04 -32.00
N GLU A 275 17.76 -37.45 -31.61
CA GLU A 275 18.08 -38.87 -31.34
C GLU A 275 17.39 -39.44 -30.09
N VAL A 276 16.83 -38.62 -29.22
CA VAL A 276 16.15 -39.04 -27.97
C VAL A 276 14.62 -39.10 -28.17
N LYS A 277 14.09 -38.62 -29.29
CA LYS A 277 12.65 -38.62 -29.59
C LYS A 277 12.14 -39.89 -30.28
N ASP A 278 13.06 -40.73 -30.78
CA ASP A 278 12.78 -42.07 -31.31
C ASP A 278 13.02 -43.13 -30.22
#